data_aac723ed6a54a1d887aa9888d7edcc45
#
_entry.id   aac723ed6a54a1d887aa9888d7edcc45
#
_cell.length_a   1.000
_cell.length_b   1.000
_cell.length_c   1.000
_cell.angle_alpha   90.00
_cell.angle_beta   90.00
_cell.angle_gamma   90.00
#
_symmetry.space_group_name_H-M   'P 1'
#
loop_
_entity.id
_entity.type
_entity.pdbx_description
1 polymer ?
#
loop_
_entity_poly.entity_id
_entity_poly.type
_entity_poly.pdbx_seq_one_letter_code
_entity_poly.pdbx_strand_id
1 'polypeptide(L)'
;MGYMEGDLFGVKAKIFRISFSGELAYEVNVESDYGYFMWEKIIEVGEEFGIQPYGTEALSTLRIEMGHVAGSELDGRTIPYDNSLEGLLSKKKDFIGKRSLSRKAFAAEDRQKIVGVVPLDKKTSIPEGSHLVKDSNAPLPNPKLGYISASCWSVEYDNPFSLAILKDGKNMIGEKLFVMSPLKNKVIPVEIVSSHYVDPKGERVRSWV
;
A
#
# COMPACT_ATOMS: atom_id res chain seq x y z
N MET A 1 -11.94 12.70 3.70
CA MET A 1 -10.86 13.69 3.83
C MET A 1 -11.47 15.00 4.33
N GLY A 2 -10.79 15.67 5.26
CA GLY A 2 -11.15 16.99 5.77
C GLY A 2 -9.94 17.91 5.69
N TYR A 3 -10.18 19.21 5.70
CA TYR A 3 -9.15 20.24 5.69
C TYR A 3 -9.60 21.40 6.56
N MET A 4 -8.68 21.94 7.34
CA MET A 4 -8.88 23.18 8.10
C MET A 4 -7.58 23.99 8.17
N GLU A 5 -7.73 25.30 8.27
CA GLU A 5 -6.66 26.23 8.64
C GLU A 5 -6.99 26.83 9.99
N GLY A 6 -5.97 27.03 10.79
CA GLY A 6 -6.15 27.61 12.11
C GLY A 6 -4.84 27.93 12.79
N ASP A 7 -4.94 28.37 14.03
CA ASP A 7 -3.82 28.60 14.92
C ASP A 7 -3.68 27.39 15.87
N LEU A 8 -2.48 26.82 15.91
CA LEU A 8 -2.09 25.81 16.87
C LEU A 8 -0.93 26.35 17.71
N PHE A 9 -1.17 26.56 18.99
CA PHE A 9 -0.15 27.06 19.93
C PHE A 9 0.53 28.37 19.48
N GLY A 10 -0.22 29.28 18.83
CA GLY A 10 0.30 30.53 18.31
C GLY A 10 0.96 30.45 16.93
N VAL A 11 0.91 29.29 16.28
CA VAL A 11 1.48 29.05 14.95
C VAL A 11 0.38 28.75 13.94
N LYS A 12 0.41 29.43 12.78
CA LYS A 12 -0.50 29.12 11.67
C LYS A 12 -0.24 27.72 11.14
N ALA A 13 -1.28 26.90 11.12
CA ALA A 13 -1.21 25.51 10.70
C ALA A 13 -2.30 25.17 9.66
N LYS A 14 -1.98 24.23 8.78
CA LYS A 14 -2.93 23.56 7.91
C LYS A 14 -3.03 22.11 8.36
N ILE A 15 -4.24 21.65 8.64
CA ILE A 15 -4.49 20.31 9.13
C ILE A 15 -5.31 19.56 8.09
N PHE A 16 -4.79 18.43 7.64
CA PHE A 16 -5.46 17.54 6.72
C PHE A 16 -5.84 16.26 7.45
N ARG A 17 -7.13 15.88 7.41
CA ARG A 17 -7.55 14.55 7.80
C ARG A 17 -7.29 13.60 6.64
N ILE A 18 -6.13 13.00 6.62
CA ILE A 18 -5.67 12.07 5.61
C ILE A 18 -4.89 10.95 6.30
N SER A 19 -5.01 9.73 5.80
CA SER A 19 -4.35 8.57 6.38
C SER A 19 -3.46 7.88 5.36
N PHE A 20 -2.25 7.57 5.76
CA PHE A 20 -1.33 6.71 5.04
C PHE A 20 -1.22 5.33 5.71
N SER A 21 -1.47 5.26 7.02
CA SER A 21 -1.41 4.04 7.83
C SER A 21 -2.68 3.20 7.80
N GLY A 22 -3.80 3.77 7.32
CA GLY A 22 -5.11 3.11 7.38
C GLY A 22 -5.92 3.40 8.65
N GLU A 23 -5.31 4.02 9.64
CA GLU A 23 -5.97 4.47 10.86
C GLU A 23 -6.48 5.92 10.73
N LEU A 24 -7.29 6.39 11.69
CA LEU A 24 -7.62 7.81 11.76
C LEU A 24 -6.35 8.62 11.97
N ALA A 25 -6.04 9.49 11.03
CA ALA A 25 -4.79 10.23 11.04
C ALA A 25 -4.95 11.67 10.54
N TYR A 26 -4.02 12.51 10.96
CA TYR A 26 -3.96 13.92 10.59
C TYR A 26 -2.54 14.28 10.19
N GLU A 27 -2.41 15.09 9.14
CA GLU A 27 -1.17 15.76 8.78
C GLU A 27 -1.25 17.21 9.24
N VAL A 28 -0.31 17.62 10.09
CA VAL A 28 -0.18 18.99 10.57
C VAL A 28 0.96 19.65 9.81
N ASN A 29 0.63 20.65 9.01
CA ASN A 29 1.59 21.38 8.19
C ASN A 29 1.76 22.79 8.76
N VAL A 30 3.00 23.17 9.05
CA VAL A 30 3.44 24.48 9.53
C VAL A 30 4.61 24.98 8.67
N GLU A 31 4.96 26.27 8.78
CA GLU A 31 6.21 26.75 8.20
C GLU A 31 7.40 26.01 8.84
N SER A 32 8.45 25.78 8.05
CA SER A 32 9.59 24.91 8.44
C SER A 32 10.26 25.33 9.76
N ASP A 33 10.32 26.63 10.03
CA ASP A 33 10.94 27.18 11.25
C ASP A 33 10.20 26.77 12.54
N TYR A 34 8.91 26.38 12.42
CA TYR A 34 8.10 25.93 13.54
C TYR A 34 7.97 24.41 13.67
N GLY A 35 8.63 23.66 12.78
CA GLY A 35 8.48 22.19 12.75
C GLY A 35 8.89 21.52 14.07
N TYR A 36 10.05 21.90 14.63
CA TYR A 36 10.53 21.36 15.91
C TYR A 36 9.61 21.77 17.08
N PHE A 37 9.22 23.04 17.16
CA PHE A 37 8.30 23.55 18.18
C PHE A 37 6.96 22.80 18.14
N MET A 38 6.41 22.61 16.94
CA MET A 38 5.13 21.91 16.78
C MET A 38 5.23 20.44 17.20
N TRP A 39 6.33 19.77 16.85
CA TRP A 39 6.60 18.41 17.30
C TRP A 39 6.61 18.30 18.83
N GLU A 40 7.36 19.17 19.52
CA GLU A 40 7.42 19.16 20.98
C GLU A 40 6.05 19.41 21.60
N LYS A 41 5.27 20.37 21.06
CA LYS A 41 3.93 20.68 21.57
C LYS A 41 2.94 19.53 21.37
N ILE A 42 3.01 18.83 20.23
CA ILE A 42 2.16 17.65 20.00
C ILE A 42 2.52 16.52 20.96
N ILE A 43 3.81 16.27 21.19
CA ILE A 43 4.24 15.24 22.16
C ILE A 43 3.80 15.62 23.57
N GLU A 44 4.04 16.87 24.02
CA GLU A 44 3.65 17.37 25.34
C GLU A 44 2.15 17.18 25.61
N VAL A 45 1.30 17.62 24.69
CA VAL A 45 -0.16 17.50 24.84
C VAL A 45 -0.64 16.06 24.68
N GLY A 46 0.08 15.28 23.89
CA GLY A 46 -0.24 13.87 23.65
C GLY A 46 0.11 12.93 24.80
N GLU A 47 0.92 13.37 25.80
CA GLU A 47 1.34 12.51 26.92
C GLU A 47 0.13 11.95 27.69
N GLU A 48 -0.89 12.76 27.96
CA GLU A 48 -2.11 12.32 28.64
C GLU A 48 -2.91 11.25 27.88
N PHE A 49 -2.70 11.17 26.55
CA PHE A 49 -3.32 10.18 25.65
C PHE A 49 -2.40 9.00 25.33
N GLY A 50 -1.19 8.95 25.92
CA GLY A 50 -0.22 7.89 25.70
C GLY A 50 0.43 7.94 24.30
N ILE A 51 0.64 9.14 23.72
CA ILE A 51 1.28 9.31 22.42
C ILE A 51 2.65 8.63 22.38
N GLN A 52 2.93 7.92 21.31
CA GLN A 52 4.21 7.27 21.07
C GLN A 52 4.72 7.65 19.69
N PRO A 53 5.95 8.16 19.55
CA PRO A 53 6.55 8.37 18.25
C PRO A 53 6.87 7.01 17.60
N TYR A 54 6.62 6.89 16.29
CA TYR A 54 7.03 5.73 15.50
C TYR A 54 7.72 6.16 14.21
N GLY A 55 8.59 5.30 13.68
CA GLY A 55 9.42 5.61 12.52
C GLY A 55 8.79 5.19 11.19
N THR A 56 9.51 5.50 10.12
CA THR A 56 9.09 5.21 8.74
C THR A 56 8.97 3.72 8.41
N GLU A 57 9.70 2.84 9.12
CA GLU A 57 9.59 1.40 8.95
C GLU A 57 8.23 0.87 9.44
N ALA A 58 7.78 1.32 10.63
CA ALA A 58 6.46 1.00 11.13
C ALA A 58 5.36 1.56 10.21
N LEU A 59 5.52 2.80 9.75
CA LEU A 59 4.61 3.40 8.77
C LEU A 59 4.55 2.58 7.48
N SER A 60 5.68 2.07 7.00
CA SER A 60 5.73 1.20 5.81
C SER A 60 5.00 -0.12 6.03
N THR A 61 5.12 -0.74 7.20
CA THR A 61 4.36 -1.94 7.55
C THR A 61 2.86 -1.67 7.50
N LEU A 62 2.40 -0.62 8.16
CA LEU A 62 0.99 -0.25 8.22
C LEU A 62 0.40 0.02 6.81
N ARG A 63 1.12 0.76 5.95
CA ARG A 63 0.66 1.03 4.58
C ARG A 63 0.56 -0.24 3.73
N ILE A 64 1.48 -1.22 3.93
CA ILE A 64 1.47 -2.49 3.20
C ILE A 64 0.26 -3.31 3.62
N GLU A 65 -0.02 -3.43 4.91
CA GLU A 65 -1.20 -4.13 5.44
C GLU A 65 -2.51 -3.59 4.88
N MET A 66 -2.58 -2.28 4.70
CA MET A 66 -3.75 -1.59 4.12
C MET A 66 -3.82 -1.66 2.59
N GLY A 67 -2.79 -2.17 1.93
CA GLY A 67 -2.71 -2.15 0.47
C GLY A 67 -2.50 -0.76 -0.11
N HIS A 68 -1.98 0.19 0.69
CA HIS A 68 -1.73 1.53 0.22
C HIS A 68 -0.48 1.58 -0.65
N VAL A 69 -0.63 2.07 -1.88
CA VAL A 69 0.46 2.10 -2.87
C VAL A 69 1.46 3.21 -2.57
N ALA A 70 2.73 2.93 -2.80
CA ALA A 70 3.84 3.88 -2.63
C ALA A 70 4.86 3.72 -3.77
N GLY A 71 6.05 4.27 -3.64
CA GLY A 71 7.05 4.40 -4.70
C GLY A 71 7.21 3.21 -5.65
N SER A 72 7.34 1.99 -5.12
CA SER A 72 7.54 0.77 -5.93
C SER A 72 6.33 0.36 -6.77
N GLU A 73 5.12 0.75 -6.38
CA GLU A 73 3.87 0.50 -7.10
C GLU A 73 3.50 1.63 -8.05
N LEU A 74 4.00 2.86 -7.81
CA LEU A 74 3.66 4.10 -8.53
C LEU A 74 4.75 4.46 -9.53
N ASP A 75 5.17 3.54 -10.37
CA ASP A 75 6.11 3.81 -11.45
C ASP A 75 5.41 4.07 -12.80
N GLY A 76 6.19 4.45 -13.82
CA GLY A 76 5.65 4.76 -15.16
C GLY A 76 5.04 3.56 -15.91
N ARG A 77 5.06 2.36 -15.35
CA ARG A 77 4.49 1.13 -15.93
C ARG A 77 3.08 0.84 -15.44
N THR A 78 2.66 1.48 -14.34
CA THR A 78 1.34 1.30 -13.74
C THR A 78 0.41 2.48 -14.02
N ILE A 79 -0.88 2.20 -14.08
CA ILE A 79 -1.95 3.18 -14.19
C ILE A 79 -2.89 3.06 -12.98
N PRO A 80 -3.77 4.02 -12.71
CA PRO A 80 -4.69 3.95 -11.56
C PRO A 80 -5.50 2.66 -11.46
N TYR A 81 -5.90 2.08 -12.60
CA TYR A 81 -6.61 0.78 -12.59
C TYR A 81 -5.75 -0.36 -12.08
N ASP A 82 -4.44 -0.37 -12.38
CA ASP A 82 -3.51 -1.40 -11.91
C ASP A 82 -3.36 -1.36 -10.39
N ASN A 83 -3.45 -0.18 -9.81
CA ASN A 83 -3.23 0.09 -8.38
C ASN A 83 -4.52 0.17 -7.54
N SER A 84 -5.66 -0.26 -8.08
CA SER A 84 -6.98 -0.20 -7.42
C SER A 84 -7.41 1.22 -7.02
N LEU A 85 -6.95 2.23 -7.76
CA LEU A 85 -7.24 3.65 -7.54
C LEU A 85 -8.35 4.19 -8.45
N GLU A 86 -9.10 3.35 -9.13
CA GLU A 86 -10.19 3.73 -10.02
C GLU A 86 -11.27 4.57 -9.33
N GLY A 87 -11.48 4.38 -8.04
CA GLY A 87 -12.41 5.16 -7.23
C GLY A 87 -12.03 6.64 -7.10
N LEU A 88 -10.77 6.98 -7.31
CA LEU A 88 -10.27 8.37 -7.29
C LEU A 88 -10.48 9.10 -8.63
N LEU A 89 -10.77 8.36 -9.70
CA LEU A 89 -10.95 8.94 -11.03
C LEU A 89 -12.31 9.59 -11.16
N SER A 90 -12.32 10.90 -11.40
CA SER A 90 -13.58 11.64 -11.57
C SER A 90 -14.33 11.20 -12.83
N LYS A 91 -15.58 10.81 -12.67
CA LYS A 91 -16.51 10.56 -13.79
C LYS A 91 -17.06 11.86 -14.37
N LYS A 92 -17.16 12.92 -13.58
CA LYS A 92 -17.81 14.19 -13.93
C LYS A 92 -16.84 15.26 -14.44
N LYS A 93 -15.65 15.35 -13.80
CA LYS A 93 -14.64 16.36 -14.15
C LYS A 93 -13.72 15.83 -15.25
N ASP A 94 -13.23 16.72 -16.06
CA ASP A 94 -12.11 16.44 -16.95
C ASP A 94 -10.78 16.55 -16.20
N PHE A 95 -9.76 15.79 -16.62
CA PHE A 95 -8.43 15.81 -16.05
C PHE A 95 -7.38 15.33 -17.04
N ILE A 96 -6.14 15.73 -16.85
CA ILE A 96 -5.02 15.32 -17.69
C ILE A 96 -4.87 13.78 -17.60
N GLY A 97 -4.89 13.12 -18.76
CA GLY A 97 -4.77 11.66 -18.85
C GLY A 97 -6.11 10.91 -18.98
N LYS A 98 -7.27 11.53 -18.73
CA LYS A 98 -8.58 10.87 -18.82
C LYS A 98 -8.78 10.16 -20.17
N ARG A 99 -8.49 10.84 -21.27
CA ARG A 99 -8.57 10.26 -22.62
C ARG A 99 -7.59 9.10 -22.82
N SER A 100 -6.41 9.16 -22.21
CA SER A 100 -5.42 8.08 -22.30
C SER A 100 -5.90 6.80 -21.65
N LEU A 101 -6.64 6.89 -20.52
CA LEU A 101 -7.18 5.72 -19.81
C LEU A 101 -8.22 4.95 -20.62
N SER A 102 -8.86 5.56 -21.64
CA SER A 102 -9.81 4.85 -22.51
C SER A 102 -9.15 4.09 -23.67
N ARG A 103 -7.83 4.13 -23.79
CA ARG A 103 -7.12 3.34 -24.82
C ARG A 103 -7.31 1.84 -24.55
N LYS A 104 -7.51 1.06 -25.63
CA LYS A 104 -7.76 -0.39 -25.57
C LYS A 104 -6.75 -1.13 -24.68
N ALA A 105 -5.47 -0.78 -24.77
CA ALA A 105 -4.42 -1.41 -23.94
C ALA A 105 -4.54 -1.11 -22.45
N PHE A 106 -5.14 0.03 -22.06
CA PHE A 106 -5.34 0.43 -20.66
C PHE A 106 -6.69 -0.03 -20.10
N ALA A 107 -7.65 -0.33 -20.96
CA ALA A 107 -8.96 -0.84 -20.61
C ALA A 107 -9.05 -2.38 -20.70
N ALA A 108 -7.96 -3.07 -21.00
CA ALA A 108 -7.94 -4.53 -21.10
C ALA A 108 -8.22 -5.18 -19.75
N GLU A 109 -9.05 -6.21 -19.71
CA GLU A 109 -9.47 -6.87 -18.48
C GLU A 109 -8.35 -7.69 -17.83
N ASP A 110 -7.43 -8.25 -18.65
CA ASP A 110 -6.29 -9.07 -18.22
C ASP A 110 -5.06 -8.25 -17.79
N ARG A 111 -5.26 -6.96 -17.56
CA ARG A 111 -4.17 -6.10 -17.10
C ARG A 111 -3.63 -6.56 -15.73
N GLN A 112 -2.39 -6.14 -15.50
CA GLN A 112 -1.80 -6.28 -14.16
C GLN A 112 -2.65 -5.55 -13.12
N LYS A 113 -2.69 -6.10 -11.92
CA LYS A 113 -3.41 -5.52 -10.77
C LYS A 113 -2.59 -5.72 -9.52
N ILE A 114 -2.67 -4.74 -8.61
CA ILE A 114 -2.12 -4.92 -7.27
C ILE A 114 -2.92 -5.99 -6.52
N VAL A 115 -2.21 -6.89 -5.89
CA VAL A 115 -2.75 -7.98 -5.08
C VAL A 115 -1.94 -8.14 -3.79
N GLY A 116 -2.52 -8.81 -2.81
CA GLY A 116 -1.81 -9.32 -1.65
C GLY A 116 -1.25 -10.71 -1.91
N VAL A 117 -0.16 -11.05 -1.24
CA VAL A 117 0.50 -12.35 -1.32
C VAL A 117 0.86 -12.83 0.07
N VAL A 118 0.42 -14.03 0.41
CA VAL A 118 0.67 -14.66 1.72
C VAL A 118 1.35 -16.01 1.50
N PRO A 119 2.46 -16.34 2.20
CA PRO A 119 3.08 -17.66 2.10
C PRO A 119 2.16 -18.72 2.72
N LEU A 120 2.09 -19.90 2.10
CA LEU A 120 1.19 -20.97 2.56
C LEU A 120 1.54 -21.47 3.97
N ASP A 121 2.81 -21.39 4.36
CA ASP A 121 3.27 -21.76 5.71
C ASP A 121 3.04 -20.67 6.77
N LYS A 122 2.63 -19.46 6.33
CA LYS A 122 2.42 -18.26 7.17
C LYS A 122 3.62 -17.84 8.02
N LYS A 123 4.82 -18.25 7.62
CA LYS A 123 6.05 -18.01 8.39
C LYS A 123 7.21 -17.49 7.53
N THR A 124 7.31 -17.96 6.30
CA THR A 124 8.44 -17.61 5.44
C THR A 124 8.31 -16.21 4.89
N SER A 125 9.22 -15.31 5.26
CA SER A 125 9.29 -13.95 4.71
C SER A 125 9.56 -13.98 3.21
N ILE A 126 8.79 -13.19 2.47
CA ILE A 126 8.87 -13.07 1.02
C ILE A 126 9.82 -11.92 0.68
N PRO A 127 10.91 -12.16 -0.07
CA PRO A 127 11.83 -11.10 -0.47
C PRO A 127 11.20 -10.17 -1.51
N GLU A 128 11.35 -8.86 -1.33
CA GLU A 128 10.97 -7.86 -2.32
C GLU A 128 11.75 -8.06 -3.64
N GLY A 129 11.15 -7.67 -4.76
CA GLY A 129 11.71 -7.85 -6.09
C GLY A 129 11.64 -9.29 -6.62
N SER A 130 11.14 -10.26 -5.83
CA SER A 130 10.94 -11.64 -6.26
C SER A 130 9.86 -11.75 -7.32
N HIS A 131 9.95 -12.77 -8.18
CA HIS A 131 9.01 -13.00 -9.26
C HIS A 131 7.88 -13.96 -8.84
N LEU A 132 6.67 -13.69 -9.28
CA LEU A 132 5.55 -14.62 -9.21
C LEU A 132 5.51 -15.46 -10.48
N VAL A 133 5.45 -16.78 -10.31
CA VAL A 133 5.40 -17.78 -11.41
C VAL A 133 4.35 -18.84 -11.12
N LYS A 134 3.81 -19.45 -12.18
CA LYS A 134 2.81 -20.52 -12.05
C LYS A 134 3.45 -21.87 -11.70
N ASP A 135 4.61 -22.14 -12.27
CA ASP A 135 5.36 -23.40 -12.06
C ASP A 135 6.81 -23.08 -11.72
N SER A 136 7.25 -23.48 -10.54
CA SER A 136 8.63 -23.25 -10.06
C SER A 136 9.66 -24.14 -10.78
N ASN A 137 9.22 -25.22 -11.42
CA ASN A 137 10.08 -26.17 -12.14
C ASN A 137 10.12 -25.94 -13.65
N ALA A 138 9.40 -24.92 -14.15
CA ALA A 138 9.42 -24.60 -15.56
C ALA A 138 10.83 -24.26 -16.05
N PRO A 139 11.22 -24.68 -17.28
CA PRO A 139 12.52 -24.36 -17.83
C PRO A 139 12.72 -22.84 -17.98
N LEU A 140 13.97 -22.41 -17.92
CA LEU A 140 14.31 -21.00 -18.15
C LEU A 140 14.27 -20.67 -19.66
N PRO A 141 13.77 -19.46 -20.03
CA PRO A 141 13.25 -18.43 -19.13
C PRO A 141 11.85 -18.76 -18.60
N ASN A 142 11.71 -18.91 -17.28
CA ASN A 142 10.42 -19.16 -16.65
C ASN A 142 9.51 -17.94 -16.80
N PRO A 143 8.31 -18.06 -17.40
CA PRO A 143 7.41 -16.94 -17.60
C PRO A 143 6.94 -16.35 -16.26
N LYS A 144 7.33 -15.11 -15.98
CA LYS A 144 6.87 -14.38 -14.81
C LYS A 144 5.47 -13.82 -15.04
N LEU A 145 4.62 -13.97 -14.05
CA LEU A 145 3.28 -13.39 -14.02
C LEU A 145 3.26 -12.01 -13.35
N GLY A 146 4.22 -11.75 -12.47
CA GLY A 146 4.30 -10.52 -11.70
C GLY A 146 5.54 -10.46 -10.83
N TYR A 147 5.54 -9.49 -9.91
CA TYR A 147 6.65 -9.30 -8.98
C TYR A 147 6.15 -8.76 -7.64
N ILE A 148 6.89 -9.07 -6.59
CA ILE A 148 6.66 -8.56 -5.23
C ILE A 148 7.20 -7.12 -5.16
N SER A 149 6.35 -6.17 -4.85
CA SER A 149 6.69 -4.75 -4.79
C SER A 149 7.06 -4.28 -3.39
N ALA A 150 6.42 -4.85 -2.37
CA ALA A 150 6.69 -4.53 -0.97
C ALA A 150 6.35 -5.72 -0.08
N SER A 151 7.02 -5.84 1.06
CA SER A 151 6.83 -6.94 2.00
C SER A 151 6.93 -6.46 3.44
N CYS A 152 6.11 -7.02 4.33
CA CYS A 152 6.17 -6.77 5.76
C CYS A 152 5.86 -8.05 6.56
N TRP A 153 6.09 -7.98 7.86
CA TRP A 153 5.44 -8.86 8.82
C TRP A 153 4.17 -8.17 9.29
N SER A 154 3.02 -8.75 9.01
CA SER A 154 1.75 -8.21 9.51
C SER A 154 1.64 -8.46 11.00
N VAL A 155 1.54 -7.39 11.78
CA VAL A 155 1.34 -7.47 13.23
C VAL A 155 -0.09 -7.90 13.56
N GLU A 156 -1.04 -7.49 12.75
CA GLU A 156 -2.48 -7.80 12.92
C GLU A 156 -2.75 -9.30 12.79
N TYR A 157 -2.11 -9.98 11.83
CA TYR A 157 -2.35 -11.40 11.55
C TYR A 157 -1.19 -12.32 11.94
N ASP A 158 -0.13 -11.76 12.51
CA ASP A 158 1.08 -12.48 12.94
C ASP A 158 1.64 -13.40 11.83
N ASN A 159 1.73 -12.86 10.61
CA ASN A 159 2.29 -13.57 9.45
C ASN A 159 2.93 -12.63 8.43
N PRO A 160 3.80 -13.13 7.54
CA PRO A 160 4.31 -12.35 6.41
C PRO A 160 3.17 -11.99 5.45
N PHE A 161 3.18 -10.74 4.99
CA PHE A 161 2.28 -10.23 3.97
C PHE A 161 3.07 -9.39 2.97
N SER A 162 2.70 -9.47 1.69
CA SER A 162 3.36 -8.72 0.63
C SER A 162 2.36 -8.14 -0.34
N LEU A 163 2.72 -7.02 -0.94
CA LEU A 163 2.04 -6.48 -2.12
C LEU A 163 2.78 -6.92 -3.38
N ALA A 164 2.03 -7.19 -4.42
CA ALA A 164 2.56 -7.57 -5.73
C ALA A 164 1.77 -6.93 -6.87
N ILE A 165 2.45 -6.67 -7.97
CA ILE A 165 1.82 -6.34 -9.25
C ILE A 165 1.75 -7.64 -10.07
N LEU A 166 0.54 -8.14 -10.31
CA LEU A 166 0.29 -9.45 -10.91
C LEU A 166 -0.57 -9.32 -12.17
N LYS A 167 -0.14 -9.92 -13.28
CA LYS A 167 -0.92 -10.01 -14.51
C LYS A 167 -2.25 -10.72 -14.21
N ASP A 168 -3.35 -10.14 -14.70
CA ASP A 168 -4.71 -10.64 -14.44
C ASP A 168 -5.05 -10.80 -12.95
N GLY A 169 -4.39 -9.99 -12.09
CA GLY A 169 -4.40 -10.19 -10.64
C GLY A 169 -5.80 -10.20 -10.02
N LYS A 170 -6.74 -9.46 -10.61
CA LYS A 170 -8.14 -9.46 -10.12
C LYS A 170 -8.77 -10.86 -10.14
N ASN A 171 -8.50 -11.64 -11.18
CA ASN A 171 -9.06 -12.99 -11.37
C ASN A 171 -8.21 -14.07 -10.69
N MET A 172 -7.05 -13.69 -10.17
CA MET A 172 -6.12 -14.61 -9.50
C MET A 172 -6.29 -14.70 -7.99
N ILE A 173 -7.24 -13.97 -7.41
CA ILE A 173 -7.52 -14.03 -5.97
C ILE A 173 -7.98 -15.47 -5.59
N GLY A 174 -7.32 -16.05 -4.57
CA GLY A 174 -7.52 -17.45 -4.13
C GLY A 174 -6.62 -18.47 -4.84
N GLU A 175 -5.95 -18.07 -5.93
CA GLU A 175 -5.03 -18.97 -6.64
C GLU A 175 -3.72 -19.16 -5.87
N LYS A 176 -3.10 -20.34 -6.07
CA LYS A 176 -1.78 -20.69 -5.51
C LYS A 176 -0.72 -20.53 -6.58
N LEU A 177 0.32 -19.80 -6.25
CA LEU A 177 1.48 -19.55 -7.11
C LEU A 177 2.78 -19.84 -6.34
N PHE A 178 3.90 -19.59 -7.01
CA PHE A 178 5.22 -19.62 -6.40
C PHE A 178 5.88 -18.25 -6.50
N VAL A 179 6.47 -17.81 -5.39
CA VAL A 179 7.44 -16.72 -5.40
C VAL A 179 8.81 -17.31 -5.62
N MET A 180 9.51 -16.84 -6.64
CA MET A 180 10.91 -17.20 -6.93
C MET A 180 11.82 -15.99 -6.69
N SER A 181 12.80 -16.18 -5.80
CA SER A 181 13.85 -15.21 -5.54
C SER A 181 15.22 -15.81 -5.90
N PRO A 182 15.70 -15.62 -7.13
CA PRO A 182 17.01 -16.18 -7.54
C PRO A 182 18.16 -15.66 -6.68
N LEU A 183 18.12 -14.37 -6.32
CA LEU A 183 19.16 -13.73 -5.49
C LEU A 183 19.26 -14.34 -4.08
N LYS A 184 18.17 -14.84 -3.54
CA LYS A 184 18.11 -15.48 -2.22
C LYS A 184 18.03 -17.00 -2.32
N ASN A 185 18.05 -17.54 -3.54
CA ASN A 185 17.87 -18.98 -3.83
C ASN A 185 16.65 -19.56 -3.09
N LYS A 186 15.50 -18.87 -3.18
CA LYS A 186 14.26 -19.26 -2.51
C LYS A 186 13.14 -19.51 -3.50
N VAL A 187 12.36 -20.54 -3.24
CA VAL A 187 11.07 -20.82 -3.87
C VAL A 187 10.04 -20.96 -2.74
N ILE A 188 9.01 -20.13 -2.76
CA ILE A 188 8.04 -20.05 -1.68
C ILE A 188 6.64 -20.25 -2.26
N PRO A 189 5.91 -21.31 -1.87
CA PRO A 189 4.50 -21.47 -2.23
C PRO A 189 3.66 -20.39 -1.54
N VAL A 190 2.80 -19.72 -2.31
CA VAL A 190 2.00 -18.59 -1.84
C VAL A 190 0.55 -18.69 -2.30
N GLU A 191 -0.31 -17.99 -1.61
CA GLU A 191 -1.70 -17.72 -2.00
C GLU A 191 -1.85 -16.23 -2.34
N ILE A 192 -2.61 -15.98 -3.41
CA ILE A 192 -2.97 -14.63 -3.83
C ILE A 192 -4.23 -14.21 -3.10
N VAL A 193 -4.14 -13.07 -2.40
CA VAL A 193 -5.23 -12.51 -1.60
C VAL A 193 -5.53 -11.07 -2.02
N SER A 194 -6.52 -10.45 -1.41
CA SER A 194 -6.78 -9.02 -1.59
C SER A 194 -5.57 -8.19 -1.18
N SER A 195 -5.27 -7.13 -1.92
CA SER A 195 -4.26 -6.15 -1.52
C SER A 195 -4.63 -5.41 -0.23
N HIS A 196 -5.91 -5.24 0.04
CA HIS A 196 -6.43 -4.69 1.30
C HIS A 196 -6.57 -5.84 2.29
N TYR A 197 -5.48 -6.16 2.98
CA TYR A 197 -5.39 -7.33 3.84
C TYR A 197 -6.01 -7.05 5.22
N VAL A 198 -5.66 -5.89 5.80
CA VAL A 198 -6.23 -5.40 7.06
C VAL A 198 -7.31 -4.38 6.74
N ASP A 199 -8.43 -4.41 7.47
CA ASP A 199 -9.56 -3.48 7.34
C ASP A 199 -10.01 -3.20 5.89
N PRO A 200 -10.43 -4.24 5.13
CA PRO A 200 -10.75 -4.11 3.70
C PRO A 200 -11.90 -3.13 3.41
N LYS A 201 -12.69 -2.77 4.42
CA LYS A 201 -13.79 -1.81 4.31
C LYS A 201 -13.37 -0.37 4.66
N GLY A 202 -12.18 -0.17 5.22
CA GLY A 202 -11.70 1.13 5.67
C GLY A 202 -12.54 1.69 6.83
N GLU A 203 -12.92 0.86 7.78
CA GLU A 203 -13.73 1.26 8.94
C GLU A 203 -12.88 2.04 9.94
N ARG A 204 -11.62 1.66 10.15
CA ARG A 204 -10.68 2.31 11.08
C ARG A 204 -10.42 3.78 10.73
N VAL A 205 -10.27 4.10 9.45
CA VAL A 205 -10.12 5.50 8.97
C VAL A 205 -11.34 6.36 9.30
N ARG A 206 -12.50 5.75 9.46
CA ARG A 206 -13.78 6.45 9.68
C ARG A 206 -14.22 6.46 11.12
N SER A 207 -13.67 5.58 11.95
CA SER A 207 -14.01 5.52 13.36
C SER A 207 -13.56 6.80 14.07
N TRP A 208 -14.47 7.36 14.86
CA TRP A 208 -14.14 8.32 15.91
C TRP A 208 -14.07 7.49 17.20
N VAL A 209 -12.91 7.47 17.83
CA VAL A 209 -12.76 6.85 19.15
C VAL A 209 -13.39 7.74 20.19
#